data_d2970272af5039238d6d3a5ec37d910c
#
_entry.id   d2970272af5039238d6d3a5ec37d910c
#
_cell.length_a   1.000
_cell.length_b   1.000
_cell.length_c   1.000
_cell.angle_alpha   90.00
_cell.angle_beta   90.00
_cell.angle_gamma   90.00
#
_symmetry.space_group_name_H-M   'P 1'
#
loop_
_entity.id
_entity.type
_entity.pdbx_description
1 polymer ?
#
loop_
_entity_poly.entity_id
_entity_poly.type
_entity_poly.pdbx_seq_one_letter_code
_entity_poly.pdbx_strand_id
1 'polypeptide(L)'
;MNIENCMSIIKREIELCITTGENEGKKFDNGSLAKESLIRSSRLIGYLHEFVKEELIKHKVKSGNIFPPLGSSNPEVKITGFLKQKDQDVTVIPSNIEKEEIIVDWGPLKHENIKDLLGIEYTSNCLVINIRSQLSSLAKNADTLFERTFAEAMNLHTIYKNIVLGEVYLIPVYEYNEADAKNNIVSFSNRKTNLAKYISFFSAINNRIDKED
;
A
#
# COMPACT_ATOMS: atom_id res chain seq x y z
N MET A 1 17.22 -1.30 -4.52
CA MET A 1 16.54 -1.72 -5.79
C MET A 1 16.07 -0.48 -6.52
N ASN A 2 16.18 -0.39 -7.86
CA ASN A 2 15.54 0.72 -8.59
C ASN A 2 14.13 0.30 -9.06
N ILE A 3 13.32 1.27 -9.52
CA ILE A 3 11.94 1.01 -9.93
C ILE A 3 11.85 0.03 -11.10
N GLU A 4 12.77 0.11 -12.06
CA GLU A 4 12.79 -0.77 -13.23
C GLU A 4 13.03 -2.23 -12.83
N ASN A 5 13.98 -2.45 -11.91
CA ASN A 5 14.24 -3.78 -11.37
C ASN A 5 13.05 -4.32 -10.57
N CYS A 6 12.42 -3.49 -9.75
CA CYS A 6 11.22 -3.86 -9.02
C CYS A 6 10.10 -4.31 -9.97
N MET A 7 9.81 -3.50 -10.99
CA MET A 7 8.79 -3.83 -11.99
C MET A 7 9.13 -5.08 -12.80
N SER A 8 10.40 -5.26 -13.15
CA SER A 8 10.87 -6.45 -13.89
C SER A 8 10.71 -7.73 -13.07
N ILE A 9 11.00 -7.68 -11.77
CA ILE A 9 10.79 -8.82 -10.87
C ILE A 9 9.30 -9.15 -10.78
N ILE A 10 8.44 -8.16 -10.49
CA ILE A 10 6.99 -8.36 -10.37
C ILE A 10 6.42 -8.96 -11.67
N LYS A 11 6.79 -8.41 -12.82
CA LYS A 11 6.37 -8.93 -14.13
C LYS A 11 6.78 -10.39 -14.31
N ARG A 12 8.06 -10.69 -14.09
CA ARG A 12 8.61 -12.04 -14.24
C ARG A 12 7.92 -13.06 -13.35
N GLU A 13 7.65 -12.72 -12.10
CA GLU A 13 6.95 -13.59 -11.15
C GLU A 13 5.54 -13.92 -11.64
N ILE A 14 4.81 -12.93 -12.13
CA ILE A 14 3.46 -13.13 -12.67
C ILE A 14 3.50 -14.01 -13.93
N GLU A 15 4.41 -13.73 -14.87
CA GLU A 15 4.54 -14.47 -16.11
C GLU A 15 4.99 -15.91 -15.86
N LEU A 16 5.86 -16.14 -14.85
CA LEU A 16 6.26 -17.47 -14.44
C LEU A 16 5.06 -18.27 -13.90
N CYS A 17 4.25 -17.68 -13.03
CA CYS A 17 3.03 -18.34 -12.54
C CYS A 17 2.06 -18.69 -13.66
N ILE A 18 1.90 -17.79 -14.65
CA ILE A 18 1.03 -18.08 -15.81
C ILE A 18 1.58 -19.27 -16.62
N THR A 19 2.86 -19.26 -16.96
CA THR A 19 3.45 -20.27 -17.87
C THR A 19 3.58 -21.64 -17.22
N THR A 20 3.87 -21.71 -15.92
CA THR A 20 4.07 -22.98 -15.22
C THR A 20 2.79 -23.54 -14.59
N GLY A 21 1.78 -22.70 -14.36
CA GLY A 21 0.62 -23.08 -13.55
C GLY A 21 0.95 -23.32 -12.09
N GLU A 22 2.08 -22.76 -11.59
CA GLU A 22 2.56 -22.98 -10.22
C GLU A 22 2.81 -21.64 -9.49
N ASN A 23 2.59 -21.65 -8.19
CA ASN A 23 2.99 -20.57 -7.29
C ASN A 23 3.56 -21.17 -6.00
N GLU A 24 4.80 -20.82 -5.65
CA GLU A 24 5.50 -21.30 -4.43
C GLU A 24 5.48 -22.83 -4.28
N GLY A 25 5.71 -23.54 -5.40
CA GLY A 25 5.72 -25.02 -5.42
C GLY A 25 4.34 -25.67 -5.37
N LYS A 26 3.27 -24.89 -5.28
CA LYS A 26 1.90 -25.38 -5.39
C LYS A 26 1.42 -25.32 -6.82
N LYS A 27 0.94 -26.47 -7.34
CA LYS A 27 0.32 -26.57 -8.66
C LYS A 27 -1.15 -26.16 -8.63
N PHE A 28 -1.56 -25.51 -9.69
CA PHE A 28 -2.94 -25.10 -9.96
C PHE A 28 -3.41 -25.71 -11.29
N ASP A 29 -4.71 -25.77 -11.50
CA ASP A 29 -5.28 -26.34 -12.72
C ASP A 29 -4.86 -25.57 -13.98
N ASN A 30 -4.48 -24.30 -13.84
CA ASN A 30 -4.02 -23.46 -14.94
C ASN A 30 -3.28 -22.20 -14.43
N GLY A 31 -2.61 -21.50 -15.37
CA GLY A 31 -1.83 -20.30 -15.07
C GLY A 31 -2.65 -19.11 -14.57
N SER A 32 -3.93 -19.03 -14.95
CA SER A 32 -4.81 -17.97 -14.40
C SER A 32 -4.99 -18.12 -12.89
N LEU A 33 -5.25 -19.34 -12.39
CA LEU A 33 -5.38 -19.60 -10.95
C LEU A 33 -4.07 -19.43 -10.21
N ALA A 34 -2.94 -19.84 -10.79
CA ALA A 34 -1.61 -19.62 -10.23
C ALA A 34 -1.30 -18.12 -10.12
N LYS A 35 -1.54 -17.34 -11.16
CA LYS A 35 -1.43 -15.87 -11.16
C LYS A 35 -2.32 -15.24 -10.08
N GLU A 36 -3.57 -15.65 -9.97
CA GLU A 36 -4.51 -15.14 -8.98
C GLU A 36 -4.02 -15.42 -7.55
N SER A 37 -3.51 -16.62 -7.29
CA SER A 37 -2.89 -16.99 -6.02
C SER A 37 -1.71 -16.07 -5.67
N LEU A 38 -0.83 -15.79 -6.65
CA LEU A 38 0.31 -14.89 -6.47
C LEU A 38 -0.15 -13.45 -6.20
N ILE A 39 -1.11 -12.92 -6.95
CA ILE A 39 -1.63 -11.55 -6.77
C ILE A 39 -2.27 -11.37 -5.38
N ARG A 40 -2.89 -12.40 -4.84
CA ARG A 40 -3.49 -12.38 -3.50
C ARG A 40 -2.47 -12.59 -2.38
N SER A 41 -1.26 -13.03 -2.70
CA SER A 41 -0.18 -13.16 -1.71
C SER A 41 0.45 -11.80 -1.39
N SER A 42 1.15 -11.69 -0.28
CA SER A 42 1.92 -10.50 0.09
C SER A 42 3.23 -10.36 -0.68
N ARG A 43 3.62 -11.36 -1.50
CA ARG A 43 4.94 -11.41 -2.14
C ARG A 43 5.18 -10.27 -3.11
N LEU A 44 4.25 -10.00 -4.02
CA LEU A 44 4.42 -8.93 -5.01
C LEU A 44 4.46 -7.54 -4.37
N ILE A 45 3.58 -7.30 -3.40
CA ILE A 45 3.54 -6.02 -2.70
C ILE A 45 4.79 -5.82 -1.83
N GLY A 46 5.39 -6.90 -1.34
CA GLY A 46 6.64 -6.87 -0.59
C GLY A 46 7.80 -6.24 -1.38
N TYR A 47 7.89 -6.48 -2.69
CA TYR A 47 8.89 -5.82 -3.54
C TYR A 47 8.69 -4.30 -3.60
N LEU A 48 7.45 -3.83 -3.58
CA LEU A 48 7.15 -2.40 -3.53
C LEU A 48 7.48 -1.80 -2.17
N HIS A 49 7.22 -2.51 -1.08
CA HIS A 49 7.63 -2.08 0.26
C HIS A 49 9.14 -1.86 0.33
N GLU A 50 9.92 -2.84 -0.13
CA GLU A 50 11.39 -2.72 -0.13
C GLU A 50 11.87 -1.59 -1.05
N PHE A 51 11.27 -1.43 -2.22
CA PHE A 51 11.57 -0.30 -3.11
C PHE A 51 11.33 1.05 -2.42
N VAL A 52 10.17 1.24 -1.78
CA VAL A 52 9.83 2.49 -1.07
C VAL A 52 10.82 2.77 0.07
N LYS A 53 11.17 1.77 0.87
CA LYS A 53 12.14 1.92 1.96
C LYS A 53 13.54 2.34 1.44
N GLU A 54 13.99 1.74 0.33
CA GLU A 54 15.26 2.13 -0.28
C GLU A 54 15.23 3.55 -0.84
N GLU A 55 14.10 3.97 -1.45
CA GLU A 55 13.95 5.35 -1.91
C GLU A 55 14.00 6.34 -0.74
N LEU A 56 13.33 6.04 0.38
CA LEU A 56 13.43 6.86 1.59
C LEU A 56 14.88 7.01 2.06
N ILE A 57 15.66 5.94 2.07
CA ILE A 57 17.08 5.98 2.45
C ILE A 57 17.90 6.83 1.46
N LYS A 58 17.66 6.73 0.17
CA LYS A 58 18.29 7.56 -0.86
C LYS A 58 17.98 9.06 -0.64
N HIS A 59 16.76 9.35 -0.18
CA HIS A 59 16.35 10.71 0.21
C HIS A 59 16.76 11.12 1.63
N LYS A 60 17.78 10.45 2.19
CA LYS A 60 18.42 10.78 3.47
C LYS A 60 17.57 10.50 4.72
N VAL A 61 16.51 9.73 4.61
CA VAL A 61 15.81 9.21 5.78
C VAL A 61 16.72 8.18 6.47
N LYS A 62 16.91 8.32 7.79
CA LYS A 62 17.70 7.36 8.57
C LYS A 62 17.00 6.00 8.55
N SER A 63 17.74 4.93 8.22
CA SER A 63 17.19 3.57 8.15
C SER A 63 16.56 3.10 9.47
N GLY A 64 17.11 3.50 10.61
CA GLY A 64 16.56 3.20 11.94
C GLY A 64 15.21 3.86 12.23
N ASN A 65 14.78 4.83 11.43
CA ASN A 65 13.48 5.49 11.57
C ASN A 65 12.41 4.90 10.64
N ILE A 66 12.76 3.94 9.78
CA ILE A 66 11.85 3.33 8.80
C ILE A 66 11.32 2.02 9.38
N PHE A 67 10.02 1.87 9.44
CA PHE A 67 9.34 0.67 9.92
C PHE A 67 8.30 0.20 8.89
N PRO A 68 8.23 -1.13 8.63
CA PRO A 68 9.19 -2.15 9.05
C PRO A 68 10.61 -1.86 8.54
N PRO A 69 11.65 -2.38 9.21
CA PRO A 69 13.03 -2.22 8.73
C PRO A 69 13.25 -2.78 7.33
N LEU A 70 14.27 -2.29 6.62
CA LEU A 70 14.65 -2.83 5.31
C LEU A 70 14.92 -4.34 5.42
N GLY A 71 14.39 -5.10 4.46
CA GLY A 71 14.48 -6.56 4.43
C GLY A 71 13.53 -7.29 5.40
N SER A 72 12.63 -6.57 6.06
CA SER A 72 11.64 -7.15 6.98
C SER A 72 10.23 -6.65 6.69
N SER A 73 9.24 -7.48 6.97
CA SER A 73 7.81 -7.11 6.97
C SER A 73 7.29 -6.77 8.37
N ASN A 74 8.12 -6.87 9.40
CA ASN A 74 7.74 -6.63 10.79
C ASN A 74 8.90 -5.95 11.58
N PRO A 75 8.60 -5.23 12.67
CA PRO A 75 7.27 -4.83 13.10
C PRO A 75 6.73 -3.63 12.29
N GLU A 76 5.44 -3.67 11.99
CA GLU A 76 4.71 -2.50 11.50
C GLU A 76 4.39 -1.54 12.64
N VAL A 77 4.19 -0.26 12.32
CA VAL A 77 3.76 0.75 13.30
C VAL A 77 2.25 0.82 13.34
N LYS A 78 1.67 0.52 14.50
CA LYS A 78 0.24 0.65 14.72
C LYS A 78 -0.11 2.08 15.06
N ILE A 79 -0.94 2.72 14.25
CA ILE A 79 -1.42 4.08 14.47
C ILE A 79 -2.92 4.06 14.81
N THR A 80 -3.28 4.87 15.79
CA THR A 80 -4.66 5.02 16.27
C THR A 80 -5.32 6.20 15.58
N GLY A 81 -6.13 5.95 14.55
CA GLY A 81 -6.89 7.00 13.87
C GLY A 81 -8.21 7.34 14.58
N PHE A 82 -9.07 8.09 13.88
CA PHE A 82 -10.37 8.48 14.39
C PHE A 82 -11.36 7.31 14.49
N LEU A 83 -11.37 6.44 13.46
CA LEU A 83 -12.32 5.32 13.36
C LEU A 83 -11.73 3.99 13.84
N LYS A 84 -10.43 3.79 13.69
CA LYS A 84 -9.77 2.51 13.97
C LYS A 84 -8.28 2.66 14.19
N GLN A 85 -7.71 1.68 14.90
CA GLN A 85 -6.27 1.42 14.89
C GLN A 85 -5.90 0.58 13.66
N LYS A 86 -4.74 0.86 13.07
CA LYS A 86 -4.25 0.11 11.92
C LYS A 86 -2.73 0.03 11.93
N ASP A 87 -2.21 -1.13 11.59
CA ASP A 87 -0.81 -1.33 11.24
C ASP A 87 -0.56 -0.70 9.86
N GLN A 88 0.54 0.07 9.74
CA GLN A 88 0.84 0.87 8.55
C GLN A 88 1.92 0.20 7.71
N ASP A 89 1.75 0.20 6.39
CA ASP A 89 2.60 -0.53 5.44
C ASP A 89 4.08 -0.09 5.52
N VAL A 90 4.33 1.22 5.47
CA VAL A 90 5.64 1.82 5.73
C VAL A 90 5.47 3.11 6.52
N THR A 91 6.21 3.24 7.62
CA THR A 91 6.16 4.43 8.48
C THR A 91 7.56 4.95 8.74
N VAL A 92 7.76 6.26 8.59
CA VAL A 92 8.95 6.95 9.09
C VAL A 92 8.58 7.63 10.40
N ILE A 93 9.28 7.23 11.45
CA ILE A 93 9.06 7.76 12.80
C ILE A 93 9.99 8.95 13.11
N PRO A 94 9.57 9.90 13.97
CA PRO A 94 10.43 10.99 14.40
C PRO A 94 11.59 10.48 15.28
N SER A 95 12.72 11.21 15.28
CA SER A 95 13.91 10.84 16.06
C SER A 95 13.96 11.51 17.45
N ASN A 96 13.28 12.64 17.62
CA ASN A 96 13.49 13.55 18.74
C ASN A 96 12.20 13.82 19.54
N ILE A 97 11.19 12.97 19.37
CA ILE A 97 9.91 13.08 20.07
C ILE A 97 9.72 11.78 20.85
N GLU A 98 9.40 11.91 22.12
CA GLU A 98 9.10 10.76 22.96
C GLU A 98 7.68 10.27 22.75
N LYS A 99 7.48 8.97 22.93
CA LYS A 99 6.16 8.35 22.88
C LYS A 99 5.43 8.61 24.19
N GLU A 100 4.14 8.88 24.09
CA GLU A 100 3.26 9.06 25.23
C GLU A 100 2.06 8.11 25.11
N GLU A 101 1.95 7.18 26.06
CA GLU A 101 0.75 6.32 26.11
C GLU A 101 -0.45 7.14 26.59
N ILE A 102 -1.50 7.18 25.78
CA ILE A 102 -2.74 7.89 26.11
C ILE A 102 -3.96 6.96 25.96
N ILE A 103 -4.99 7.22 26.77
CA ILE A 103 -6.30 6.56 26.61
C ILE A 103 -7.05 7.30 25.51
N VAL A 104 -7.56 6.55 24.53
CA VAL A 104 -8.30 7.10 23.39
C VAL A 104 -9.68 7.58 23.84
N ASP A 105 -9.92 8.89 23.76
CA ASP A 105 -11.17 9.54 24.17
C ASP A 105 -11.94 10.19 23.00
N TRP A 106 -11.52 9.87 21.76
CA TRP A 106 -12.12 10.44 20.55
C TRP A 106 -12.82 9.42 19.68
N GLY A 107 -13.70 9.93 18.82
CA GLY A 107 -14.42 9.15 17.81
C GLY A 107 -15.15 7.94 18.37
N PRO A 108 -15.41 6.94 17.54
CA PRO A 108 -16.01 5.67 17.97
C PRO A 108 -15.12 4.89 18.96
N LEU A 109 -13.80 5.02 18.85
CA LEU A 109 -12.82 4.25 19.65
C LEU A 109 -12.88 4.55 21.16
N LYS A 110 -13.41 5.72 21.57
CA LYS A 110 -13.60 6.05 22.99
C LYS A 110 -14.47 5.06 23.76
N HIS A 111 -15.29 4.28 23.04
CA HIS A 111 -16.16 3.25 23.63
C HIS A 111 -15.50 1.87 23.71
N GLU A 112 -14.27 1.72 23.20
CA GLU A 112 -13.56 0.44 23.09
C GLU A 112 -12.43 0.27 24.10
N ASN A 113 -12.19 1.28 24.96
CA ASN A 113 -11.12 1.25 25.97
C ASN A 113 -9.72 1.05 25.38
N ILE A 114 -9.48 1.61 24.20
CA ILE A 114 -8.22 1.46 23.47
C ILE A 114 -7.16 2.41 24.03
N LYS A 115 -5.91 1.94 24.02
CA LYS A 115 -4.74 2.77 24.30
C LYS A 115 -4.00 3.07 22.99
N ASP A 116 -3.60 4.33 22.82
CA ASP A 116 -2.60 4.72 21.84
C ASP A 116 -1.23 4.75 22.53
N LEU A 117 -0.30 3.97 21.99
CA LEU A 117 1.04 3.79 22.56
C LEU A 117 2.05 4.83 22.06
N LEU A 118 1.66 5.68 21.13
CA LEU A 118 2.54 6.64 20.46
C LEU A 118 2.30 8.07 20.94
N GLY A 119 1.03 8.42 21.14
CA GLY A 119 0.62 9.78 21.49
C GLY A 119 0.47 10.71 20.28
N ILE A 120 -0.25 11.80 20.50
CA ILE A 120 -0.65 12.73 19.44
C ILE A 120 0.56 13.43 18.81
N GLU A 121 1.48 13.93 19.62
CA GLU A 121 2.64 14.67 19.13
C GLU A 121 3.57 13.77 18.31
N TYR A 122 3.88 12.57 18.82
CA TYR A 122 4.73 11.61 18.11
C TYR A 122 4.12 11.22 16.77
N THR A 123 2.84 10.85 16.75
CA THR A 123 2.14 10.40 15.55
C THR A 123 1.96 11.53 14.54
N SER A 124 1.71 12.75 14.99
CA SER A 124 1.61 13.93 14.11
C SER A 124 2.90 14.23 13.33
N ASN A 125 4.03 13.75 13.82
CA ASN A 125 5.35 13.91 13.17
C ASN A 125 5.82 12.66 12.42
N CYS A 126 4.93 11.70 12.18
CA CYS A 126 5.22 10.55 11.32
C CYS A 126 4.93 10.85 9.84
N LEU A 127 5.67 10.18 8.95
CA LEU A 127 5.29 9.97 7.57
C LEU A 127 4.77 8.55 7.43
N VAL A 128 3.53 8.38 6.96
CA VAL A 128 2.92 7.08 6.67
C VAL A 128 2.78 6.92 5.18
N ILE A 129 3.22 5.79 4.64
CA ILE A 129 3.10 5.47 3.22
C ILE A 129 2.28 4.20 3.07
N ASN A 130 1.08 4.32 2.52
CA ASN A 130 0.25 3.19 2.14
C ASN A 130 0.70 2.66 0.78
N ILE A 131 0.85 1.36 0.67
CA ILE A 131 1.31 0.70 -0.56
C ILE A 131 0.26 -0.30 -1.01
N ARG A 132 -0.23 -0.13 -2.22
CA ARG A 132 -1.32 -0.94 -2.76
C ARG A 132 -0.99 -1.43 -4.16
N SER A 133 -1.50 -2.60 -4.51
CA SER A 133 -1.45 -3.11 -5.87
C SER A 133 -2.85 -3.51 -6.32
N GLN A 134 -3.22 -3.11 -7.54
CA GLN A 134 -4.43 -3.55 -8.22
C GLN A 134 -4.04 -4.10 -9.58
N LEU A 135 -3.73 -5.40 -9.64
CA LEU A 135 -3.19 -6.07 -10.83
C LEU A 135 -4.24 -6.79 -11.66
N SER A 136 -5.48 -6.80 -11.20
CA SER A 136 -6.63 -7.40 -11.92
C SER A 136 -7.93 -6.67 -11.58
N SER A 137 -8.92 -6.77 -12.47
CA SER A 137 -10.25 -6.18 -12.26
C SER A 137 -10.24 -4.68 -11.96
N LEU A 138 -9.34 -3.94 -12.58
CA LEU A 138 -9.10 -2.51 -12.33
C LEU A 138 -10.36 -1.67 -12.43
N ALA A 139 -11.08 -1.78 -13.55
CA ALA A 139 -12.27 -0.96 -13.78
C ALA A 139 -13.36 -1.20 -12.74
N LYS A 140 -13.51 -2.45 -12.28
CA LYS A 140 -14.51 -2.84 -11.29
C LYS A 140 -14.21 -2.29 -9.89
N ASN A 141 -12.92 -2.17 -9.56
CA ASN A 141 -12.47 -1.83 -8.21
C ASN A 141 -12.00 -0.38 -8.07
N ALA A 142 -12.03 0.41 -9.14
CA ALA A 142 -11.51 1.78 -9.14
C ALA A 142 -12.13 2.65 -8.05
N ASP A 143 -13.45 2.65 -7.96
CA ASP A 143 -14.18 3.50 -7.01
C ASP A 143 -13.89 3.06 -5.56
N THR A 144 -13.83 1.76 -5.30
CA THR A 144 -13.44 1.23 -3.98
C THR A 144 -12.01 1.63 -3.59
N LEU A 145 -11.07 1.68 -4.54
CA LEU A 145 -9.72 2.17 -4.26
C LEU A 145 -9.74 3.63 -3.83
N PHE A 146 -10.54 4.45 -4.50
CA PHE A 146 -10.69 5.87 -4.19
C PHE A 146 -11.30 6.09 -2.82
N GLU A 147 -12.42 5.44 -2.54
CA GLU A 147 -13.10 5.52 -1.25
C GLU A 147 -12.17 5.11 -0.09
N ARG A 148 -11.40 4.03 -0.27
CA ARG A 148 -10.43 3.59 0.75
C ARG A 148 -9.34 4.61 1.01
N THR A 149 -8.82 5.26 -0.02
CA THR A 149 -7.78 6.27 0.15
C THR A 149 -8.31 7.49 0.89
N PHE A 150 -9.53 7.97 0.56
CA PHE A 150 -10.17 9.03 1.31
C PHE A 150 -10.45 8.64 2.75
N ALA A 151 -11.00 7.45 2.98
CA ALA A 151 -11.28 6.96 4.33
C ALA A 151 -10.03 6.86 5.20
N GLU A 152 -8.90 6.43 4.62
CA GLU A 152 -7.61 6.36 5.32
C GLU A 152 -7.09 7.76 5.68
N ALA A 153 -7.13 8.69 4.73
CA ALA A 153 -6.74 10.07 4.97
C ALA A 153 -7.61 10.71 6.06
N MET A 154 -8.93 10.56 5.99
CA MET A 154 -9.85 11.06 7.01
C MET A 154 -9.62 10.41 8.37
N ASN A 155 -9.37 9.09 8.41
CA ASN A 155 -9.11 8.39 9.65
C ASN A 155 -7.90 8.95 10.42
N LEU A 156 -6.88 9.42 9.73
CA LEU A 156 -5.66 9.95 10.34
C LEU A 156 -5.71 11.48 10.51
N HIS A 157 -6.06 12.24 9.48
CA HIS A 157 -6.04 13.70 9.54
C HIS A 157 -7.10 14.32 10.46
N THR A 158 -8.16 13.59 10.79
CA THR A 158 -9.14 14.04 11.81
C THR A 158 -8.48 14.22 13.19
N ILE A 159 -7.45 13.42 13.51
CA ILE A 159 -6.74 13.51 14.79
C ILE A 159 -5.39 14.20 14.64
N TYR A 160 -4.62 13.85 13.60
CA TYR A 160 -3.23 14.26 13.44
C TYR A 160 -3.11 15.25 12.27
N LYS A 161 -3.24 16.54 12.53
CA LYS A 161 -3.24 17.58 11.47
C LYS A 161 -1.95 17.62 10.66
N ASN A 162 -0.81 17.32 11.29
CA ASN A 162 0.52 17.45 10.67
C ASN A 162 1.08 16.13 10.13
N ILE A 163 0.37 15.00 10.30
CA ILE A 163 0.83 13.72 9.78
C ILE A 163 0.95 13.80 8.25
N VAL A 164 2.04 13.26 7.71
CA VAL A 164 2.23 13.21 6.26
C VAL A 164 1.79 11.84 5.75
N LEU A 165 0.90 11.83 4.77
CA LEU A 165 0.42 10.61 4.15
C LEU A 165 0.94 10.51 2.72
N GLY A 166 1.57 9.38 2.39
CA GLY A 166 1.96 8.99 1.04
C GLY A 166 1.13 7.81 0.56
N GLU A 167 0.83 7.79 -0.74
CA GLU A 167 0.12 6.69 -1.39
C GLU A 167 0.93 6.18 -2.57
N VAL A 168 1.23 4.89 -2.59
CA VAL A 168 1.90 4.21 -3.70
C VAL A 168 0.98 3.16 -4.27
N TYR A 169 0.66 3.28 -5.56
CA TYR A 169 -0.20 2.35 -6.27
C TYR A 169 0.50 1.69 -7.44
N LEU A 170 0.46 0.37 -7.49
CA LEU A 170 0.84 -0.41 -8.65
C LEU A 170 -0.40 -0.74 -9.49
N ILE A 171 -0.44 -0.21 -10.71
CA ILE A 171 -1.55 -0.39 -11.65
C ILE A 171 -0.96 -0.79 -13.02
N PRO A 172 -1.41 -1.89 -13.65
CA PRO A 172 -0.94 -2.27 -14.97
C PRO A 172 -1.53 -1.38 -16.06
N VAL A 173 -0.73 -1.07 -17.07
CA VAL A 173 -1.18 -0.37 -18.28
C VAL A 173 -2.12 -1.26 -19.10
N TYR A 174 -1.82 -2.55 -19.13
CA TYR A 174 -2.67 -3.60 -19.72
C TYR A 174 -2.77 -4.76 -18.73
N GLU A 175 -3.97 -5.27 -18.51
CA GLU A 175 -4.17 -6.51 -17.75
C GLU A 175 -3.77 -7.71 -18.58
N TYR A 176 -3.31 -8.78 -17.94
CA TYR A 176 -3.09 -10.05 -18.61
C TYR A 176 -4.42 -10.62 -19.16
N ASN A 177 -4.36 -11.24 -20.33
CA ASN A 177 -5.52 -11.89 -20.94
C ASN A 177 -5.88 -13.15 -20.15
N GLU A 178 -7.08 -13.16 -19.61
CA GLU A 178 -7.53 -14.23 -18.71
C GLU A 178 -7.76 -15.56 -19.45
N ALA A 179 -8.25 -15.50 -20.69
CA ALA A 179 -8.49 -16.69 -21.50
C ALA A 179 -7.17 -17.39 -21.89
N ASP A 180 -6.17 -16.60 -22.27
CA ASP A 180 -4.85 -17.13 -22.62
C ASP A 180 -4.11 -17.64 -21.38
N ALA A 181 -4.23 -16.94 -20.23
CA ALA A 181 -3.64 -17.38 -18.97
C ALA A 181 -4.22 -18.74 -18.50
N LYS A 182 -5.48 -19.06 -18.79
CA LYS A 182 -6.05 -20.39 -18.55
C LYS A 182 -5.40 -21.48 -19.39
N ASN A 183 -4.79 -21.13 -20.50
CA ASN A 183 -4.03 -22.04 -21.36
C ASN A 183 -2.51 -21.97 -21.09
N ASN A 184 -2.10 -21.37 -19.99
CA ASN A 184 -0.69 -21.14 -19.59
C ASN A 184 0.08 -20.27 -20.61
N ILE A 185 -0.62 -19.39 -21.33
CA ILE A 185 -0.04 -18.49 -22.32
C ILE A 185 -0.05 -17.07 -21.77
N VAL A 186 1.12 -16.41 -21.85
CA VAL A 186 1.28 -14.99 -21.49
C VAL A 186 0.86 -14.13 -22.67
N SER A 187 -0.18 -13.37 -22.48
CA SER A 187 -0.60 -12.30 -23.38
C SER A 187 -1.30 -11.19 -22.62
N PHE A 188 -1.49 -10.05 -23.25
CA PHE A 188 -2.19 -8.91 -22.64
C PHE A 188 -3.56 -8.70 -23.28
N SER A 189 -4.48 -8.16 -22.49
CA SER A 189 -5.77 -7.73 -22.99
C SER A 189 -5.61 -6.56 -23.98
N ASN A 190 -6.52 -6.45 -24.94
CA ASN A 190 -6.52 -5.33 -25.90
C ASN A 190 -7.02 -4.02 -25.27
N ARG A 191 -7.53 -4.06 -24.03
CA ARG A 191 -8.08 -2.90 -23.35
C ARG A 191 -7.00 -2.23 -22.50
N LYS A 192 -6.65 -1.01 -22.86
CA LYS A 192 -5.74 -0.18 -22.07
C LYS A 192 -6.45 0.38 -20.83
N THR A 193 -5.75 0.36 -19.71
CA THR A 193 -6.22 1.02 -18.49
C THR A 193 -6.37 2.53 -18.69
N ASN A 194 -7.45 3.10 -18.19
CA ASN A 194 -7.65 4.55 -18.21
C ASN A 194 -6.77 5.23 -17.16
N LEU A 195 -5.48 5.38 -17.45
CA LEU A 195 -4.53 5.98 -16.53
C LEU A 195 -4.88 7.44 -16.18
N ALA A 196 -5.50 8.17 -17.11
CA ALA A 196 -5.89 9.57 -16.86
C ALA A 196 -6.88 9.67 -15.69
N LYS A 197 -7.82 8.72 -15.57
CA LYS A 197 -8.76 8.64 -14.43
C LYS A 197 -7.99 8.52 -13.10
N TYR A 198 -6.99 7.64 -13.02
CA TYR A 198 -6.20 7.43 -11.80
C TYR A 198 -5.31 8.62 -11.47
N ILE A 199 -4.64 9.19 -12.47
CA ILE A 199 -3.82 10.39 -12.29
C ILE A 199 -4.67 11.57 -11.80
N SER A 200 -5.84 11.80 -12.40
CA SER A 200 -6.76 12.86 -11.97
C SER A 200 -7.20 12.67 -10.53
N PHE A 201 -7.47 11.44 -10.14
CA PHE A 201 -7.87 11.11 -8.78
C PHE A 201 -6.76 11.42 -7.76
N PHE A 202 -5.53 10.94 -8.00
CA PHE A 202 -4.40 11.22 -7.11
C PHE A 202 -4.05 12.70 -7.08
N SER A 203 -4.17 13.40 -8.21
CA SER A 203 -4.01 14.85 -8.25
C SER A 203 -5.06 15.57 -7.40
N ALA A 204 -6.31 15.10 -7.43
CA ALA A 204 -7.39 15.69 -6.62
C ALA A 204 -7.15 15.49 -5.12
N ILE A 205 -6.66 14.33 -4.70
CA ILE A 205 -6.28 14.08 -3.30
C ILE A 205 -5.11 14.99 -2.89
N ASN A 206 -4.08 15.07 -3.70
CA ASN A 206 -2.87 15.85 -3.40
C ASN A 206 -3.15 17.36 -3.33
N ASN A 207 -4.16 17.83 -4.06
CA ASN A 207 -4.57 19.24 -4.10
C ASN A 207 -5.76 19.52 -3.15
N ARG A 208 -6.12 18.57 -2.29
CA ARG A 208 -7.17 18.80 -1.31
C ARG A 208 -6.76 19.94 -0.38
N ILE A 209 -7.55 20.99 -0.39
CA ILE A 209 -7.46 22.07 0.58
C ILE A 209 -8.43 21.69 1.70
N ASP A 210 -7.90 21.32 2.86
CA ASP A 210 -8.72 21.23 4.06
C ASP A 210 -9.18 22.66 4.35
N LYS A 211 -10.47 22.90 4.20
CA LYS A 211 -11.05 24.16 4.67
C LYS A 211 -10.94 24.12 6.19
N GLU A 212 -10.14 25.01 6.74
CA GLU A 212 -10.26 25.40 8.14
C GLU A 212 -11.61 26.12 8.26
N ASP A 213 -12.58 25.45 8.83
CA ASP A 213 -13.80 26.07 9.35
C ASP A 213 -13.57 26.48 10.81
#